data_47f15709f76236c52e740d43611907c1
#
_entry.id   47f15709f76236c52e740d43611907c1
#
_cell.length_a   1.000
_cell.length_b   1.000
_cell.length_c   1.000
_cell.angle_alpha   90.00
_cell.angle_beta   90.00
_cell.angle_gamma   90.00
#
_symmetry.space_group_name_H-M   'P 1'
#
loop_
_entity.id
_entity.type
_entity.pdbx_description
1 polymer ?
#
loop_
_entity_poly.entity_id
_entity_poly.type
_entity_poly.pdbx_seq_one_letter_code
_entity_poly.pdbx_strand_id
1 'polypeptide(L)'
;MSIPMILASKSQPRRDVLYAAGICPTIRVSHVDEPAALEKAAAERGVTVDQLNVEQRVMILAEAKAQAVHQAYRDVADAAASATGERVIAYPLQAAELRGEMNVADIPRQSGAPLDYSKAPIAMTRDFSGVDMPTVTEPISNVIAMQPGLTRASSGPLIVGCDSMFLLDGECYGKPHSVEVARERLHRMSGATGELWTGHCVIDFASGRVERGASHAVVRFGEFSDRDIERYIATGEPLEVAGSFTLEGFGGAFIDGIDGDPHGLIGISLPLLRRLVGKLGVDWTDLWNVARGESAPEDKTGGSGVVPPKENVHQPGDGWIDCACGRKHWGLNGASGVLLARRDPKSGEVTSVVMQHRAAWSAEGGTWGIPGGATADGESPIEGALRESYEEANITPEDIEVVGSYREDHGPWAYTTVFAFEKPGHRVVPRANDDESMEIEWVPIDEVPDRKLLTAMRTDWPRFAERLRALAAAARCS
;
A
#
# COMPACT_ATOMS: atom_id res chain seq x y z
N MET A 1 -18.85 1.19 -8.91
CA MET A 1 -17.50 1.23 -8.30
C MET A 1 -16.82 -0.08 -8.68
N SER A 2 -15.56 -0.01 -9.11
CA SER A 2 -14.76 -1.20 -9.41
C SER A 2 -14.47 -1.98 -8.13
N ILE A 3 -14.28 -3.30 -8.26
CA ILE A 3 -13.83 -4.13 -7.15
C ILE A 3 -12.30 -3.95 -7.04
N PRO A 4 -11.76 -3.53 -5.89
CA PRO A 4 -10.33 -3.31 -5.74
C PRO A 4 -9.53 -4.62 -5.86
N MET A 5 -8.35 -4.53 -6.46
CA MET A 5 -7.39 -5.63 -6.51
C MET A 5 -6.13 -5.24 -5.73
N ILE A 6 -5.66 -6.14 -4.87
CA ILE A 6 -4.40 -6.02 -4.13
C ILE A 6 -3.43 -7.06 -4.68
N LEU A 7 -2.29 -6.59 -5.20
CA LEU A 7 -1.23 -7.46 -5.69
C LEU A 7 -0.18 -7.68 -4.60
N ALA A 8 -0.06 -8.92 -4.10
CA ALA A 8 0.90 -9.32 -3.07
C ALA A 8 2.31 -9.49 -3.65
N SER A 9 2.81 -8.46 -4.36
CA SER A 9 4.10 -8.49 -5.06
C SER A 9 4.58 -7.08 -5.35
N LYS A 10 5.88 -6.82 -5.20
CA LYS A 10 6.54 -5.59 -5.65
C LYS A 10 7.00 -5.62 -7.12
N SER A 11 6.71 -6.69 -7.85
CA SER A 11 7.16 -6.85 -9.25
C SER A 11 6.50 -5.82 -10.16
N GLN A 12 7.31 -4.92 -10.72
CA GLN A 12 6.84 -3.91 -11.66
C GLN A 12 6.23 -4.54 -12.93
N PRO A 13 6.86 -5.55 -13.59
CA PRO A 13 6.27 -6.18 -14.77
C PRO A 13 4.86 -6.74 -14.54
N ARG A 14 4.60 -7.37 -13.39
CA ARG A 14 3.25 -7.87 -13.06
C ARG A 14 2.22 -6.76 -12.99
N ARG A 15 2.60 -5.64 -12.37
CA ARG A 15 1.76 -4.45 -12.28
C ARG A 15 1.48 -3.86 -13.65
N ASP A 16 2.51 -3.73 -14.49
CA ASP A 16 2.38 -3.12 -15.81
C ASP A 16 1.46 -3.95 -16.72
N VAL A 17 1.51 -5.29 -16.62
CA VAL A 17 0.56 -6.18 -17.28
C VAL A 17 -0.87 -5.94 -16.82
N LEU A 18 -1.11 -5.81 -15.51
CA LEU A 18 -2.45 -5.50 -14.98
C LEU A 18 -2.91 -4.11 -15.41
N TYR A 19 -2.04 -3.11 -15.35
CA TYR A 19 -2.36 -1.74 -15.74
C TYR A 19 -2.72 -1.66 -17.23
N ALA A 20 -1.96 -2.33 -18.09
CA ALA A 20 -2.28 -2.45 -19.52
C ALA A 20 -3.61 -3.17 -19.79
N ALA A 21 -4.04 -4.04 -18.85
CA ALA A 21 -5.33 -4.72 -18.89
C ALA A 21 -6.49 -3.90 -18.28
N GLY A 22 -6.25 -2.65 -17.88
CA GLY A 22 -7.25 -1.75 -17.30
C GLY A 22 -7.40 -1.86 -15.79
N ILE A 23 -6.47 -2.52 -15.11
CA ILE A 23 -6.52 -2.74 -13.66
C ILE A 23 -5.29 -2.09 -13.01
N CYS A 24 -5.51 -1.02 -12.24
CA CYS A 24 -4.51 -0.46 -11.33
C CYS A 24 -4.63 -1.17 -9.97
N PRO A 25 -3.70 -2.08 -9.61
CA PRO A 25 -3.77 -2.77 -8.33
C PRO A 25 -3.17 -1.93 -7.21
N THR A 26 -3.64 -2.13 -5.99
CA THR A 26 -2.92 -1.74 -4.78
C THR A 26 -1.74 -2.69 -4.58
N ILE A 27 -0.53 -2.17 -4.38
CA ILE A 27 0.67 -2.98 -4.22
C ILE A 27 0.94 -3.22 -2.73
N ARG A 28 1.11 -4.49 -2.35
CA ARG A 28 1.47 -4.88 -0.98
C ARG A 28 2.53 -5.96 -1.00
N VAL A 29 3.64 -5.70 -0.32
CA VAL A 29 4.72 -6.69 -0.21
C VAL A 29 4.38 -7.68 0.89
N SER A 30 4.44 -8.97 0.58
CA SER A 30 4.02 -10.04 1.50
C SER A 30 5.05 -10.38 2.58
N HIS A 31 6.32 -9.99 2.40
CA HIS A 31 7.45 -10.32 3.29
C HIS A 31 7.53 -11.81 3.71
N VAL A 32 7.09 -12.72 2.84
CA VAL A 32 7.11 -14.17 3.09
C VAL A 32 8.55 -14.68 3.04
N ASP A 33 8.93 -15.47 4.06
CA ASP A 33 10.12 -16.31 4.00
C ASP A 33 9.83 -17.51 3.09
N GLU A 34 10.27 -17.41 1.83
CA GLU A 34 9.98 -18.39 0.78
C GLU A 34 10.55 -19.78 1.10
N PRO A 35 11.81 -19.91 1.57
CA PRO A 35 12.36 -21.19 2.03
C PRO A 35 11.51 -21.82 3.14
N ALA A 36 11.20 -21.08 4.19
CA ALA A 36 10.40 -21.58 5.30
C ALA A 36 8.97 -22.00 4.87
N ALA A 37 8.36 -21.27 3.94
CA ALA A 37 7.05 -21.59 3.38
C ALA A 37 7.08 -22.93 2.60
N LEU A 38 8.12 -23.16 1.80
CA LEU A 38 8.32 -24.43 1.08
C LEU A 38 8.60 -25.59 2.04
N GLU A 39 9.47 -25.41 3.03
CA GLU A 39 9.77 -26.42 4.05
C GLU A 39 8.51 -26.84 4.81
N LYS A 40 7.74 -25.87 5.29
CA LYS A 40 6.47 -26.12 5.97
C LYS A 40 5.50 -26.92 5.10
N ALA A 41 5.30 -26.49 3.87
CA ALA A 41 4.37 -27.14 2.95
C ALA A 41 4.83 -28.54 2.52
N ALA A 42 6.14 -28.77 2.42
CA ALA A 42 6.71 -30.10 2.16
C ALA A 42 6.49 -31.04 3.36
N ALA A 43 6.77 -30.55 4.58
CA ALA A 43 6.56 -31.31 5.81
C ALA A 43 5.09 -31.73 6.00
N GLU A 44 4.15 -30.82 5.74
CA GLU A 44 2.71 -31.11 5.79
C GLU A 44 2.27 -32.21 4.80
N ARG A 45 3.02 -32.38 3.69
CA ARG A 45 2.80 -33.43 2.68
C ARG A 45 3.61 -34.70 2.93
N GLY A 46 4.47 -34.71 3.95
CA GLY A 46 5.36 -35.84 4.27
C GLY A 46 6.47 -36.04 3.22
N VAL A 47 6.91 -34.98 2.54
CA VAL A 47 7.96 -34.99 1.51
C VAL A 47 9.05 -33.97 1.85
N THR A 48 10.16 -34.02 1.11
CA THR A 48 11.20 -32.97 1.16
C THR A 48 10.93 -31.88 0.11
N VAL A 49 11.53 -30.70 0.26
CA VAL A 49 11.39 -29.60 -0.72
C VAL A 49 11.83 -30.04 -2.12
N ASP A 50 12.89 -30.86 -2.23
CA ASP A 50 13.40 -31.36 -3.52
C ASP A 50 12.42 -32.29 -4.24
N GLN A 51 11.53 -32.91 -3.51
CA GLN A 51 10.48 -33.77 -4.08
C GLN A 51 9.26 -32.97 -4.58
N LEU A 52 9.16 -31.69 -4.27
CA LEU A 52 8.14 -30.81 -4.85
C LEU A 52 8.52 -30.48 -6.29
N ASN A 53 7.63 -30.72 -7.22
CA ASN A 53 7.80 -30.25 -8.61
C ASN A 53 7.66 -28.72 -8.70
N VAL A 54 8.03 -28.15 -9.85
CA VAL A 54 8.00 -26.69 -10.08
C VAL A 54 6.60 -26.10 -9.90
N GLU A 55 5.58 -26.76 -10.45
CA GLU A 55 4.18 -26.31 -10.31
C GLU A 55 3.75 -26.21 -8.84
N GLN A 56 4.10 -27.24 -8.04
CA GLN A 56 3.80 -27.25 -6.61
C GLN A 56 4.51 -26.10 -5.88
N ARG A 57 5.79 -25.86 -6.19
CA ARG A 57 6.57 -24.78 -5.55
C ARG A 57 5.97 -23.40 -5.84
N VAL A 58 5.70 -23.07 -7.10
CA VAL A 58 5.14 -21.76 -7.44
C VAL A 58 3.73 -21.58 -6.89
N MET A 59 2.94 -22.65 -6.80
CA MET A 59 1.61 -22.61 -6.19
C MET A 59 1.67 -22.37 -4.67
N ILE A 60 2.57 -23.04 -3.95
CA ILE A 60 2.79 -22.86 -2.51
C ILE A 60 3.20 -21.42 -2.22
N LEU A 61 4.16 -20.88 -2.98
CA LEU A 61 4.65 -19.53 -2.77
C LEU A 61 3.61 -18.46 -3.13
N ALA A 62 2.87 -18.65 -4.21
CA ALA A 62 1.77 -17.75 -4.57
C ALA A 62 0.69 -17.71 -3.49
N GLU A 63 0.32 -18.87 -2.94
CA GLU A 63 -0.62 -18.97 -1.83
C GLU A 63 -0.10 -18.32 -0.55
N ALA A 64 1.15 -18.60 -0.17
CA ALA A 64 1.75 -18.02 1.02
C ALA A 64 1.78 -16.48 0.95
N LYS A 65 2.12 -15.92 -0.23
CA LYS A 65 2.10 -14.46 -0.46
C LYS A 65 0.70 -13.87 -0.34
N ALA A 66 -0.30 -14.49 -0.96
CA ALA A 66 -1.68 -14.03 -0.88
C ALA A 66 -2.22 -14.11 0.55
N GLN A 67 -1.94 -15.20 1.27
CA GLN A 67 -2.39 -15.40 2.65
C GLN A 67 -1.73 -14.42 3.62
N ALA A 68 -0.45 -14.11 3.48
CA ALA A 68 0.24 -13.13 4.33
C ALA A 68 -0.41 -11.74 4.20
N VAL A 69 -0.69 -11.29 2.98
CA VAL A 69 -1.38 -10.02 2.75
C VAL A 69 -2.84 -10.07 3.23
N HIS A 70 -3.54 -11.19 2.99
CA HIS A 70 -4.90 -11.38 3.50
C HIS A 70 -4.95 -11.26 5.03
N GLN A 71 -4.01 -11.90 5.73
CA GLN A 71 -3.95 -11.83 7.20
C GLN A 71 -3.67 -10.40 7.67
N ALA A 72 -2.71 -9.70 7.06
CA ALA A 72 -2.42 -8.30 7.41
C ALA A 72 -3.66 -7.39 7.28
N TYR A 73 -4.45 -7.57 6.21
CA TYR A 73 -5.70 -6.83 6.04
C TYR A 73 -6.79 -7.24 7.03
N ARG A 74 -6.83 -8.53 7.46
CA ARG A 74 -7.71 -8.98 8.55
C ARG A 74 -7.34 -8.32 9.86
N ASP A 75 -6.06 -8.27 10.19
CA ASP A 75 -5.56 -7.65 11.42
C ASP A 75 -5.91 -6.15 11.46
N VAL A 76 -5.78 -5.45 10.33
CA VAL A 76 -6.21 -4.06 10.16
C VAL A 76 -7.73 -3.91 10.39
N ALA A 77 -8.54 -4.75 9.75
CA ALA A 77 -9.99 -4.70 9.86
C ALA A 77 -10.47 -5.01 11.30
N ASP A 78 -9.86 -6.00 11.95
CA ASP A 78 -10.19 -6.39 13.32
C ASP A 78 -9.77 -5.30 14.33
N ALA A 79 -8.61 -4.68 14.13
CA ALA A 79 -8.17 -3.54 14.94
C ALA A 79 -9.08 -2.32 14.76
N ALA A 80 -9.48 -2.02 13.51
CA ALA A 80 -10.42 -0.94 13.21
C ALA A 80 -11.80 -1.20 13.83
N ALA A 81 -12.30 -2.44 13.74
CA ALA A 81 -13.58 -2.84 14.37
C ALA A 81 -13.56 -2.76 15.90
N SER A 82 -12.38 -2.92 16.49
CA SER A 82 -12.16 -2.83 17.94
C SER A 82 -11.92 -1.40 18.43
N ALA A 83 -11.88 -0.42 17.53
CA ALA A 83 -11.63 0.97 17.87
C ALA A 83 -12.70 1.51 18.82
N THR A 84 -12.27 2.28 19.81
CA THR A 84 -13.12 2.86 20.86
C THR A 84 -13.00 4.38 20.91
N GLY A 85 -13.77 5.02 21.79
CA GLY A 85 -13.70 6.45 22.03
C GLY A 85 -14.54 7.27 21.05
N GLU A 86 -14.14 8.50 20.86
CA GLU A 86 -14.89 9.49 20.09
C GLU A 86 -14.13 9.97 18.88
N ARG A 87 -14.87 10.20 17.79
CA ARG A 87 -14.41 10.95 16.64
C ARG A 87 -14.78 12.41 16.78
N VAL A 88 -13.81 13.29 16.73
CA VAL A 88 -14.00 14.73 16.59
C VAL A 88 -13.87 15.09 15.12
N ILE A 89 -14.86 15.80 14.57
CA ILE A 89 -14.84 16.31 13.20
C ILE A 89 -14.72 17.82 13.27
N ALA A 90 -13.66 18.38 12.71
CA ALA A 90 -13.45 19.80 12.57
C ALA A 90 -13.73 20.24 11.13
N TYR A 91 -14.35 21.38 10.98
CA TYR A 91 -14.78 21.93 9.69
C TYR A 91 -14.09 23.28 9.41
N PRO A 92 -12.84 23.29 8.88
CA PRO A 92 -12.12 24.53 8.61
C PRO A 92 -12.87 25.50 7.68
N LEU A 93 -13.65 24.96 6.72
CA LEU A 93 -14.44 25.75 5.81
C LEU A 93 -15.63 26.43 6.50
N GLN A 94 -16.26 25.76 7.46
CA GLN A 94 -17.30 26.37 8.29
C GLN A 94 -16.73 27.49 9.16
N ALA A 95 -15.50 27.35 9.63
CA ALA A 95 -14.82 28.43 10.33
C ALA A 95 -14.61 29.67 9.43
N ALA A 96 -14.28 29.47 8.13
CA ALA A 96 -14.20 30.55 7.16
C ALA A 96 -15.56 31.21 6.90
N GLU A 97 -16.63 30.40 6.82
CA GLU A 97 -18.01 30.89 6.70
C GLU A 97 -18.44 31.73 7.89
N LEU A 98 -18.15 31.28 9.12
CA LEU A 98 -18.46 32.01 10.35
C LEU A 98 -17.75 33.38 10.42
N ARG A 99 -16.60 33.51 9.75
CA ARG A 99 -15.90 34.79 9.59
C ARG A 99 -16.42 35.65 8.42
N GLY A 100 -17.39 35.16 7.68
CA GLY A 100 -17.92 35.83 6.48
C GLY A 100 -16.96 35.80 5.29
N GLU A 101 -16.00 34.91 5.27
CA GLU A 101 -14.99 34.75 4.21
C GLU A 101 -15.48 33.83 3.08
N MET A 102 -16.37 32.88 3.39
CA MET A 102 -16.88 31.89 2.46
C MET A 102 -18.21 31.28 2.96
N ASN A 103 -19.07 30.88 2.00
CA ASN A 103 -20.23 30.04 2.28
C ASN A 103 -19.91 28.58 1.90
N VAL A 104 -19.85 27.67 2.88
CA VAL A 104 -19.57 26.24 2.68
C VAL A 104 -20.61 25.57 1.76
N ALA A 105 -21.87 26.05 1.74
CA ALA A 105 -22.91 25.53 0.87
C ALA A 105 -22.61 25.74 -0.63
N ASP A 106 -21.78 26.73 -0.97
CA ASP A 106 -21.39 27.04 -2.34
C ASP A 106 -20.23 26.14 -2.83
N ILE A 107 -19.66 25.31 -1.97
CA ILE A 107 -18.60 24.36 -2.32
C ILE A 107 -19.27 23.08 -2.83
N PRO A 108 -19.02 22.66 -4.09
CA PRO A 108 -19.57 21.44 -4.62
C PRO A 108 -19.10 20.24 -3.80
N ARG A 109 -20.01 19.57 -3.11
CA ARG A 109 -19.74 18.29 -2.46
C ARG A 109 -19.70 17.22 -3.55
N GLN A 110 -18.66 16.42 -3.56
CA GLN A 110 -18.35 15.35 -4.51
C GLN A 110 -19.54 14.88 -5.39
N SER A 111 -19.57 15.34 -6.61
CA SER A 111 -20.40 14.78 -7.67
C SER A 111 -19.62 14.61 -8.99
N GLY A 112 -18.29 14.49 -8.89
CA GLY A 112 -17.43 14.22 -10.04
C GLY A 112 -17.14 15.42 -10.95
N ALA A 113 -17.59 16.63 -10.62
CA ALA A 113 -17.21 17.83 -11.36
C ALA A 113 -15.99 18.50 -10.72
N PRO A 114 -15.00 18.96 -11.49
CA PRO A 114 -13.89 19.75 -10.97
C PRO A 114 -14.40 20.99 -10.25
N LEU A 115 -13.84 21.24 -9.05
CA LEU A 115 -14.13 22.47 -8.32
C LEU A 115 -13.53 23.68 -9.05
N ASP A 116 -14.31 24.75 -9.20
CA ASP A 116 -13.82 26.01 -9.78
C ASP A 116 -13.12 26.85 -8.68
N TYR A 117 -11.82 26.60 -8.50
CA TYR A 117 -10.99 27.27 -7.48
C TYR A 117 -10.69 28.73 -7.79
N SER A 118 -11.00 29.21 -9.00
CA SER A 118 -10.84 30.63 -9.33
C SER A 118 -11.77 31.52 -8.49
N LYS A 119 -12.79 30.93 -7.87
CA LYS A 119 -13.76 31.59 -7.00
C LYS A 119 -13.49 31.41 -5.51
N ALA A 120 -12.49 30.58 -5.14
CA ALA A 120 -12.15 30.41 -3.73
C ALA A 120 -11.53 31.70 -3.18
N PRO A 121 -12.02 32.22 -2.04
CA PRO A 121 -11.44 33.43 -1.46
C PRO A 121 -9.97 33.23 -1.09
N ILE A 122 -9.11 34.23 -1.34
CA ILE A 122 -7.70 34.21 -0.97
C ILE A 122 -7.48 33.94 0.53
N ALA A 123 -8.47 34.32 1.36
CA ALA A 123 -8.48 34.04 2.79
C ALA A 123 -8.35 32.54 3.14
N MET A 124 -8.78 31.62 2.26
CA MET A 124 -8.70 30.18 2.48
C MET A 124 -7.29 29.60 2.33
N THR A 125 -6.35 30.37 1.82
CA THR A 125 -4.93 30.00 1.84
C THR A 125 -4.26 30.25 3.20
N ARG A 126 -5.01 30.85 4.15
CA ARG A 126 -4.49 31.17 5.47
C ARG A 126 -4.40 29.93 6.35
N ASP A 127 -3.42 29.98 7.22
CA ASP A 127 -3.29 29.07 8.35
C ASP A 127 -4.48 29.27 9.30
N PHE A 128 -5.24 28.22 9.57
CA PHE A 128 -6.34 28.23 10.53
C PHE A 128 -5.84 28.07 11.98
N SER A 129 -4.49 28.10 12.21
CA SER A 129 -3.92 28.06 13.56
C SER A 129 -4.52 29.19 14.41
N GLY A 130 -5.01 28.85 15.60
CA GLY A 130 -5.64 29.80 16.50
C GLY A 130 -7.11 30.15 16.18
N VAL A 131 -7.72 29.52 15.22
CA VAL A 131 -9.16 29.61 14.98
C VAL A 131 -9.85 28.47 15.72
N ASP A 132 -10.88 28.79 16.49
CA ASP A 132 -11.77 27.81 17.11
C ASP A 132 -12.69 27.24 16.00
N MET A 133 -12.30 26.08 15.46
CA MET A 133 -13.04 25.46 14.37
C MET A 133 -14.31 24.81 14.91
N PRO A 134 -15.48 25.00 14.24
CA PRO A 134 -16.68 24.24 14.57
C PRO A 134 -16.39 22.74 14.55
N THR A 135 -16.75 22.07 15.62
CA THR A 135 -16.53 20.63 15.77
C THR A 135 -17.82 19.89 16.06
N VAL A 136 -17.89 18.65 15.57
CA VAL A 136 -18.91 17.68 15.95
C VAL A 136 -18.19 16.48 16.57
N THR A 137 -18.73 15.99 17.69
CA THR A 137 -18.18 14.82 18.37
C THR A 137 -19.20 13.69 18.36
N GLU A 138 -18.78 12.50 17.96
CA GLU A 138 -19.62 11.32 17.91
C GLU A 138 -18.82 10.05 18.28
N PRO A 139 -19.45 9.00 18.82
CA PRO A 139 -18.77 7.74 19.11
C PRO A 139 -18.20 7.10 17.83
N ILE A 140 -16.97 6.55 17.92
CA ILE A 140 -16.33 5.85 16.77
C ILE A 140 -17.20 4.67 16.30
N SER A 141 -17.86 3.95 17.18
CA SER A 141 -18.75 2.83 16.84
C SER A 141 -19.85 3.23 15.84
N ASN A 142 -20.39 4.44 15.93
CA ASN A 142 -21.39 4.93 14.97
C ASN A 142 -20.78 5.17 13.59
N VAL A 143 -19.52 5.58 13.54
CA VAL A 143 -18.78 5.87 12.30
C VAL A 143 -18.45 4.59 11.56
N ILE A 144 -17.89 3.62 12.27
CA ILE A 144 -17.59 2.29 11.72
C ILE A 144 -18.88 1.64 11.20
N ALA A 145 -20.03 1.92 11.87
CA ALA A 145 -21.33 1.46 11.41
C ALA A 145 -21.83 2.11 10.13
N MET A 146 -21.39 3.30 9.76
CA MET A 146 -21.91 4.11 8.64
C MET A 146 -20.95 4.22 7.46
N GLN A 147 -19.65 3.93 7.63
CA GLN A 147 -18.64 4.04 6.57
C GLN A 147 -18.42 2.70 5.87
N PRO A 148 -18.17 2.70 4.54
CA PRO A 148 -17.63 1.52 3.89
C PRO A 148 -16.29 1.16 4.54
N GLY A 149 -16.03 -0.11 4.64
CA GLY A 149 -14.79 -0.65 5.17
C GLY A 149 -14.54 -2.02 4.55
N LEU A 150 -13.34 -2.57 4.73
CA LEU A 150 -12.92 -3.82 4.12
C LEU A 150 -13.90 -4.98 4.39
N THR A 151 -14.47 -5.06 5.58
CA THR A 151 -15.37 -6.17 5.99
C THR A 151 -16.82 -6.00 5.51
N ARG A 152 -17.18 -4.91 4.84
CA ARG A 152 -18.58 -4.59 4.44
C ARG A 152 -18.84 -4.69 2.96
N ALA A 153 -17.81 -4.85 2.15
CA ALA A 153 -17.97 -5.10 0.73
C ALA A 153 -18.67 -6.44 0.49
N SER A 154 -19.54 -6.51 -0.51
CA SER A 154 -20.18 -7.76 -0.92
C SER A 154 -19.20 -8.70 -1.63
N SER A 155 -18.11 -8.15 -2.21
CA SER A 155 -17.02 -8.86 -2.86
C SER A 155 -15.76 -8.01 -2.80
N GLY A 156 -14.60 -8.64 -2.67
CA GLY A 156 -13.29 -7.97 -2.65
C GLY A 156 -13.00 -7.21 -1.33
N PRO A 157 -11.84 -6.54 -1.29
CA PRO A 157 -10.83 -6.55 -2.36
C PRO A 157 -10.34 -7.96 -2.72
N LEU A 158 -9.94 -8.15 -3.98
CA LEU A 158 -9.33 -9.41 -4.41
C LEU A 158 -7.84 -9.36 -4.15
N ILE A 159 -7.31 -10.26 -3.34
CA ILE A 159 -5.88 -10.35 -3.02
C ILE A 159 -5.25 -11.39 -3.95
N VAL A 160 -4.25 -10.97 -4.73
CA VAL A 160 -3.60 -11.79 -5.75
C VAL A 160 -2.14 -12.02 -5.36
N GLY A 161 -1.79 -13.25 -5.08
CA GLY A 161 -0.40 -13.71 -4.92
C GLY A 161 0.08 -14.41 -6.19
N CYS A 162 1.31 -14.12 -6.62
CA CYS A 162 1.95 -14.78 -7.74
C CYS A 162 3.40 -15.10 -7.40
N ASP A 163 3.86 -16.26 -7.90
CA ASP A 163 5.27 -16.63 -7.88
C ASP A 163 5.69 -17.31 -9.18
N SER A 164 6.93 -17.09 -9.63
CA SER A 164 7.41 -17.58 -10.91
C SER A 164 8.75 -18.27 -10.77
N MET A 165 8.92 -19.42 -11.45
CA MET A 165 10.17 -20.15 -11.56
C MET A 165 10.42 -20.56 -13.02
N PHE A 166 11.66 -20.39 -13.45
CA PHE A 166 12.11 -20.86 -14.76
C PHE A 166 12.79 -22.20 -14.62
N LEU A 167 12.40 -23.16 -15.43
CA LEU A 167 12.97 -24.50 -15.50
C LEU A 167 13.75 -24.67 -16.80
N LEU A 168 15.03 -25.05 -16.69
CA LEU A 168 15.89 -25.39 -17.82
C LEU A 168 16.65 -26.66 -17.47
N ASP A 169 16.64 -27.67 -18.35
CA ASP A 169 17.33 -28.94 -18.16
C ASP A 169 17.04 -29.65 -16.81
N GLY A 170 15.82 -29.49 -16.28
CA GLY A 170 15.43 -30.05 -14.99
C GLY A 170 15.85 -29.23 -13.77
N GLU A 171 16.55 -28.12 -13.95
CA GLU A 171 16.95 -27.20 -12.88
C GLU A 171 16.05 -25.96 -12.80
N CYS A 172 15.62 -25.60 -11.58
CA CYS A 172 14.83 -24.39 -11.34
C CYS A 172 15.72 -23.17 -11.11
N TYR A 173 15.49 -22.12 -11.89
CA TYR A 173 16.19 -20.86 -11.78
C TYR A 173 15.29 -19.77 -11.21
N GLY A 174 15.62 -19.28 -10.02
CA GLY A 174 15.12 -18.02 -9.48
C GLY A 174 15.92 -16.84 -10.02
N LYS A 175 15.92 -15.71 -9.29
CA LYS A 175 16.76 -14.55 -9.62
C LYS A 175 18.24 -14.89 -9.44
N PRO A 176 19.16 -14.47 -10.34
CA PRO A 176 20.59 -14.79 -10.20
C PRO A 176 21.32 -13.95 -9.15
N HIS A 177 20.89 -12.69 -8.93
CA HIS A 177 21.49 -11.72 -7.99
C HIS A 177 23.00 -11.43 -8.20
N SER A 178 23.68 -12.10 -9.11
CA SER A 178 25.08 -11.83 -9.47
C SER A 178 25.32 -11.94 -10.96
N VAL A 179 26.31 -11.19 -11.44
CA VAL A 179 26.74 -11.15 -12.83
C VAL A 179 27.26 -12.52 -13.29
N GLU A 180 28.00 -13.22 -12.45
CA GLU A 180 28.60 -14.51 -12.75
C GLU A 180 27.53 -15.57 -12.98
N VAL A 181 26.54 -15.65 -12.08
CA VAL A 181 25.40 -16.58 -12.18
C VAL A 181 24.54 -16.25 -13.41
N ALA A 182 24.28 -14.97 -13.66
CA ALA A 182 23.52 -14.56 -14.84
C ALA A 182 24.24 -14.96 -16.14
N ARG A 183 25.57 -14.75 -16.21
CA ARG A 183 26.40 -15.12 -17.37
C ARG A 183 26.34 -16.62 -17.66
N GLU A 184 26.55 -17.45 -16.64
CA GLU A 184 26.49 -18.91 -16.78
C GLU A 184 25.11 -19.35 -17.28
N ARG A 185 24.04 -18.80 -16.72
CA ARG A 185 22.67 -19.12 -17.12
C ARG A 185 22.39 -18.74 -18.55
N LEU A 186 22.76 -17.51 -18.98
CA LEU A 186 22.54 -17.02 -20.34
C LEU A 186 23.30 -17.87 -21.36
N HIS A 187 24.51 -18.34 -21.07
CA HIS A 187 25.22 -19.31 -21.92
C HIS A 187 24.46 -20.62 -22.07
N ARG A 188 23.88 -21.14 -21.00
CA ARG A 188 23.07 -22.38 -21.02
C ARG A 188 21.75 -22.19 -21.76
N MET A 189 21.20 -20.99 -21.72
CA MET A 189 19.93 -20.65 -22.37
C MET A 189 20.07 -20.45 -23.88
N SER A 190 21.27 -20.09 -24.38
CA SER A 190 21.54 -19.86 -25.80
C SER A 190 21.15 -21.08 -26.63
N GLY A 191 20.21 -20.90 -27.59
CA GLY A 191 19.68 -21.96 -28.46
C GLY A 191 18.83 -23.03 -27.73
N ALA A 192 18.62 -22.88 -26.43
CA ALA A 192 17.89 -23.87 -25.64
C ALA A 192 16.37 -23.59 -25.59
N THR A 193 15.66 -24.56 -25.03
CA THR A 193 14.23 -24.43 -24.71
C THR A 193 14.03 -24.64 -23.23
N GLY A 194 13.37 -23.67 -22.58
CA GLY A 194 13.06 -23.77 -21.17
C GLY A 194 11.55 -23.58 -20.92
N GLU A 195 11.13 -23.73 -19.66
CA GLU A 195 9.76 -23.61 -19.23
C GLU A 195 9.66 -22.57 -18.11
N LEU A 196 8.69 -21.67 -18.22
CA LEU A 196 8.36 -20.78 -17.11
C LEU A 196 7.00 -21.15 -16.52
N TRP A 197 7.03 -21.37 -15.23
CA TRP A 197 5.85 -21.68 -14.43
C TRP A 197 5.51 -20.48 -13.53
N THR A 198 4.24 -20.10 -13.51
CA THR A 198 3.75 -19.03 -12.62
C THR A 198 2.53 -19.51 -11.86
N GLY A 199 2.66 -19.61 -10.54
CA GLY A 199 1.57 -19.89 -9.62
C GLY A 199 0.75 -18.64 -9.35
N HIS A 200 -0.56 -18.83 -9.20
CA HIS A 200 -1.52 -17.78 -8.85
C HIS A 200 -2.40 -18.24 -7.70
N CYS A 201 -2.61 -17.36 -6.74
CA CYS A 201 -3.62 -17.52 -5.69
C CYS A 201 -4.45 -16.25 -5.61
N VAL A 202 -5.77 -16.39 -5.65
CA VAL A 202 -6.72 -15.27 -5.51
C VAL A 202 -7.58 -15.51 -4.29
N ILE A 203 -7.60 -14.56 -3.38
CA ILE A 203 -8.45 -14.58 -2.18
C ILE A 203 -9.44 -13.43 -2.28
N ASP A 204 -10.73 -13.74 -2.19
CA ASP A 204 -11.76 -12.72 -1.97
C ASP A 204 -11.82 -12.37 -0.48
N PHE A 205 -11.41 -11.16 -0.13
CA PHE A 205 -11.30 -10.73 1.26
C PHE A 205 -12.65 -10.79 2.00
N ALA A 206 -13.74 -10.39 1.33
CA ALA A 206 -15.06 -10.34 1.96
C ALA A 206 -15.61 -11.74 2.33
N SER A 207 -15.41 -12.73 1.45
CA SER A 207 -15.93 -14.08 1.66
C SER A 207 -14.91 -15.08 2.21
N GLY A 208 -13.62 -14.75 2.16
CA GLY A 208 -12.52 -15.67 2.48
C GLY A 208 -12.34 -16.81 1.48
N ARG A 209 -13.05 -16.80 0.35
CA ARG A 209 -12.93 -17.84 -0.70
C ARG A 209 -11.60 -17.72 -1.40
N VAL A 210 -11.00 -18.87 -1.73
CA VAL A 210 -9.67 -18.97 -2.34
C VAL A 210 -9.72 -19.78 -3.60
N GLU A 211 -9.17 -19.25 -4.70
CA GLU A 211 -8.97 -19.96 -5.95
C GLU A 211 -7.49 -19.95 -6.35
N ARG A 212 -7.03 -21.05 -6.93
CA ARG A 212 -5.63 -21.27 -7.25
C ARG A 212 -5.46 -21.86 -8.63
N GLY A 213 -4.29 -21.62 -9.24
CA GLY A 213 -3.90 -22.24 -10.49
C GLY A 213 -2.48 -21.88 -10.88
N ALA A 214 -1.89 -22.66 -11.76
CA ALA A 214 -0.60 -22.36 -12.36
C ALA A 214 -0.76 -22.11 -13.87
N SER A 215 0.01 -21.18 -14.40
CA SER A 215 0.24 -21.02 -15.83
C SER A 215 1.62 -21.57 -16.19
N HIS A 216 1.74 -22.04 -17.41
CA HIS A 216 2.94 -22.63 -17.95
C HIS A 216 3.16 -22.09 -19.37
N ALA A 217 4.39 -21.73 -19.71
CA ALA A 217 4.80 -21.36 -21.04
C ALA A 217 6.18 -21.96 -21.35
N VAL A 218 6.31 -22.49 -22.57
CA VAL A 218 7.57 -22.97 -23.12
C VAL A 218 8.22 -21.83 -23.91
N VAL A 219 9.48 -21.56 -23.65
CA VAL A 219 10.26 -20.48 -24.26
C VAL A 219 11.40 -21.08 -25.09
N ARG A 220 11.46 -20.72 -26.34
CA ARG A 220 12.58 -21.08 -27.22
C ARG A 220 13.48 -19.87 -27.39
N PHE A 221 14.74 -20.01 -26.99
CA PHE A 221 15.75 -18.96 -27.10
C PHE A 221 16.52 -19.09 -28.42
N GLY A 222 16.84 -17.94 -29.02
CA GLY A 222 17.80 -17.86 -30.09
C GLY A 222 19.25 -18.04 -29.62
N GLU A 223 20.19 -18.04 -30.53
CA GLU A 223 21.62 -18.08 -30.24
C GLU A 223 22.11 -16.73 -29.69
N PHE A 224 22.82 -16.76 -28.55
CA PHE A 224 23.42 -15.57 -27.95
C PHE A 224 24.93 -15.58 -28.20
N SER A 225 25.49 -14.50 -28.75
CA SER A 225 26.93 -14.34 -28.72
C SER A 225 27.42 -13.89 -27.36
N ASP A 226 28.71 -14.16 -27.03
CA ASP A 226 29.34 -13.65 -25.82
C ASP A 226 29.15 -12.13 -25.64
N ARG A 227 29.20 -11.41 -26.77
CA ARG A 227 28.97 -9.95 -26.78
C ARG A 227 27.54 -9.58 -26.38
N ASP A 228 26.55 -10.33 -26.84
CA ASP A 228 25.15 -10.08 -26.50
C ASP A 228 24.92 -10.33 -25.00
N ILE A 229 25.47 -11.42 -24.51
CA ILE A 229 25.39 -11.78 -23.07
C ILE A 229 25.98 -10.67 -22.20
N GLU A 230 27.22 -10.24 -22.50
CA GLU A 230 27.87 -9.19 -21.69
C GLU A 230 27.12 -7.85 -21.77
N ARG A 231 26.59 -7.48 -22.92
CA ARG A 231 25.82 -6.25 -23.08
C ARG A 231 24.46 -6.32 -22.38
N TYR A 232 23.83 -7.48 -22.41
CA TYR A 232 22.56 -7.69 -21.71
C TYR A 232 22.76 -7.64 -20.18
N ILE A 233 23.78 -8.30 -19.67
CA ILE A 233 24.14 -8.22 -18.24
C ILE A 233 24.44 -6.77 -17.83
N ALA A 234 25.14 -6.00 -18.65
CA ALA A 234 25.48 -4.61 -18.37
C ALA A 234 24.25 -3.69 -18.22
N THR A 235 23.07 -4.08 -18.73
CA THR A 235 21.80 -3.35 -18.47
C THR A 235 21.30 -3.50 -17.04
N GLY A 236 21.76 -4.52 -16.32
CA GLY A 236 21.24 -4.89 -15.00
C GLY A 236 19.93 -5.71 -15.03
N GLU A 237 19.21 -5.69 -16.16
CA GLU A 237 17.90 -6.33 -16.30
C GLU A 237 17.88 -7.82 -15.92
N PRO A 238 18.81 -8.68 -16.39
CA PRO A 238 18.77 -10.11 -16.10
C PRO A 238 19.04 -10.47 -14.64
N LEU A 239 19.52 -9.54 -13.81
CA LEU A 239 19.94 -9.82 -12.43
C LEU A 239 18.76 -9.94 -11.47
N GLU A 240 17.64 -9.25 -11.77
CA GLU A 240 16.50 -9.10 -10.86
C GLU A 240 15.24 -9.86 -11.31
N VAL A 241 15.36 -10.77 -12.28
CA VAL A 241 14.23 -11.52 -12.83
C VAL A 241 14.47 -13.04 -12.77
N ALA A 242 13.39 -13.81 -12.58
CA ALA A 242 13.46 -15.26 -12.61
C ALA A 242 13.91 -15.74 -14.01
N GLY A 243 14.87 -16.68 -14.04
CA GLY A 243 15.41 -17.18 -15.29
C GLY A 243 16.40 -16.25 -16.01
N SER A 244 16.70 -15.08 -15.44
CA SER A 244 17.67 -14.13 -16.02
C SER A 244 17.28 -13.57 -17.40
N PHE A 245 15.99 -13.47 -17.71
CA PHE A 245 15.49 -12.87 -18.95
C PHE A 245 14.12 -12.19 -18.73
N THR A 246 13.78 -11.27 -19.64
CA THR A 246 12.45 -10.66 -19.71
C THR A 246 11.89 -10.82 -21.11
N LEU A 247 10.55 -10.81 -21.23
CA LEU A 247 9.86 -10.75 -22.53
C LEU A 247 9.66 -9.29 -22.97
N GLU A 248 9.36 -8.43 -22.02
CA GLU A 248 8.96 -7.04 -22.23
C GLU A 248 10.12 -6.04 -22.28
N GLY A 249 11.35 -6.50 -22.00
CA GLY A 249 12.56 -5.68 -21.97
C GLY A 249 13.58 -6.04 -23.05
N PHE A 250 14.86 -5.82 -22.71
CA PHE A 250 15.97 -6.11 -23.62
C PHE A 250 16.10 -7.60 -23.95
N GLY A 251 15.71 -8.48 -23.01
CA GLY A 251 15.73 -9.93 -23.18
C GLY A 251 14.78 -10.43 -24.25
N GLY A 252 13.70 -9.69 -24.54
CA GLY A 252 12.70 -10.08 -25.55
C GLY A 252 13.26 -10.31 -26.97
N ALA A 253 14.35 -9.62 -27.30
CA ALA A 253 15.03 -9.77 -28.60
C ALA A 253 15.68 -11.15 -28.80
N PHE A 254 15.88 -11.91 -27.74
CA PHE A 254 16.53 -13.23 -27.72
C PHE A 254 15.54 -14.39 -27.63
N ILE A 255 14.24 -14.12 -27.72
CA ILE A 255 13.18 -15.13 -27.66
C ILE A 255 12.66 -15.40 -29.08
N ASP A 256 12.95 -16.57 -29.62
CA ASP A 256 12.52 -16.99 -30.97
C ASP A 256 11.05 -17.44 -30.97
N GLY A 257 10.51 -17.84 -29.84
CA GLY A 257 9.11 -18.25 -29.78
C GLY A 257 8.64 -18.68 -28.41
N ILE A 258 7.34 -18.57 -28.23
CA ILE A 258 6.64 -18.92 -26.99
C ILE A 258 5.49 -19.87 -27.36
N ASP A 259 5.33 -20.96 -26.59
CA ASP A 259 4.17 -21.82 -26.63
C ASP A 259 3.48 -21.80 -25.26
N GLY A 260 2.28 -21.25 -25.21
CA GLY A 260 1.54 -21.00 -23.98
C GLY A 260 1.15 -19.53 -23.80
N ASP A 261 1.01 -19.09 -22.54
CA ASP A 261 0.56 -17.74 -22.22
C ASP A 261 1.74 -16.76 -22.06
N PRO A 262 1.88 -15.77 -22.95
CA PRO A 262 2.96 -14.79 -22.86
C PRO A 262 2.88 -13.90 -21.60
N HIS A 263 1.70 -13.59 -21.08
CA HIS A 263 1.57 -12.83 -19.84
C HIS A 263 2.03 -13.67 -18.62
N GLY A 264 1.77 -14.99 -18.64
CA GLY A 264 2.30 -15.91 -17.64
C GLY A 264 3.82 -15.90 -17.59
N LEU A 265 4.48 -15.67 -18.74
CA LEU A 265 5.92 -15.52 -18.84
C LEU A 265 6.44 -14.24 -18.15
N ILE A 266 5.66 -13.16 -18.18
CA ILE A 266 5.97 -11.91 -17.44
C ILE A 266 5.74 -12.07 -15.94
N GLY A 267 5.01 -13.13 -15.54
CA GLY A 267 4.79 -13.48 -14.14
C GLY A 267 3.35 -13.30 -13.63
N ILE A 268 2.39 -13.01 -14.52
CA ILE A 268 0.96 -12.98 -14.19
C ILE A 268 0.12 -13.30 -15.43
N SER A 269 -0.55 -14.46 -15.41
CA SER A 269 -1.40 -14.91 -16.51
C SER A 269 -2.77 -14.26 -16.48
N LEU A 270 -3.04 -13.32 -17.37
CA LEU A 270 -4.36 -12.68 -17.48
C LEU A 270 -5.49 -13.67 -17.77
N PRO A 271 -5.33 -14.64 -18.72
CA PRO A 271 -6.37 -15.64 -18.97
C PRO A 271 -6.66 -16.54 -17.77
N LEU A 272 -5.62 -16.95 -17.02
CA LEU A 272 -5.81 -17.76 -15.82
C LEU A 272 -6.44 -16.91 -14.70
N LEU A 273 -5.92 -15.71 -14.44
CA LEU A 273 -6.44 -14.81 -13.42
C LEU A 273 -7.94 -14.53 -13.64
N ARG A 274 -8.34 -14.24 -14.89
CA ARG A 274 -9.75 -14.06 -15.24
C ARG A 274 -10.61 -15.27 -14.88
N ARG A 275 -10.11 -16.50 -15.12
CA ARG A 275 -10.84 -17.72 -14.75
C ARG A 275 -10.96 -17.89 -13.23
N LEU A 276 -9.89 -17.60 -12.48
CA LEU A 276 -9.90 -17.70 -11.02
C LEU A 276 -10.85 -16.68 -10.41
N VAL A 277 -10.82 -15.44 -10.88
CA VAL A 277 -11.74 -14.36 -10.47
C VAL A 277 -13.19 -14.74 -10.77
N GLY A 278 -13.46 -15.28 -11.96
CA GLY A 278 -14.82 -15.75 -12.34
C GLY A 278 -15.33 -16.87 -11.44
N LYS A 279 -14.48 -17.79 -10.97
CA LYS A 279 -14.85 -18.82 -9.99
C LYS A 279 -15.23 -18.23 -8.63
N LEU A 280 -14.69 -17.09 -8.27
CA LEU A 280 -15.08 -16.34 -7.07
C LEU A 280 -16.41 -15.60 -7.26
N GLY A 281 -16.96 -15.58 -8.47
CA GLY A 281 -18.23 -14.92 -8.78
C GLY A 281 -18.09 -13.45 -9.13
N VAL A 282 -16.88 -13.01 -9.49
CA VAL A 282 -16.58 -11.63 -9.90
C VAL A 282 -16.35 -11.58 -11.40
N ASP A 283 -17.01 -10.64 -12.09
CA ASP A 283 -16.78 -10.40 -13.50
C ASP A 283 -15.46 -9.63 -13.70
N TRP A 284 -14.67 -10.05 -14.69
CA TRP A 284 -13.37 -9.43 -14.99
C TRP A 284 -13.47 -7.90 -15.20
N THR A 285 -14.54 -7.47 -15.82
CA THR A 285 -14.79 -6.06 -16.13
C THR A 285 -15.11 -5.21 -14.90
N ASP A 286 -15.53 -5.83 -13.80
CA ASP A 286 -15.76 -5.13 -12.53
C ASP A 286 -14.45 -4.72 -11.83
N LEU A 287 -13.31 -5.23 -12.31
CA LEU A 287 -11.99 -4.86 -11.81
C LEU A 287 -11.40 -3.63 -12.52
N TRP A 288 -11.99 -3.19 -13.64
CA TRP A 288 -11.45 -2.07 -14.41
C TRP A 288 -11.60 -0.76 -13.66
N ASN A 289 -10.46 -0.14 -13.35
CA ASN A 289 -10.35 1.14 -12.65
C ASN A 289 -9.37 2.12 -13.33
N VAL A 290 -8.87 1.78 -14.52
CA VAL A 290 -8.05 2.66 -15.35
C VAL A 290 -8.90 3.13 -16.52
N ALA A 291 -9.10 4.45 -16.66
CA ALA A 291 -9.81 5.00 -17.80
C ALA A 291 -8.95 4.94 -19.07
N ARG A 292 -9.59 4.64 -20.20
CA ARG A 292 -8.88 4.54 -21.49
C ARG A 292 -8.30 5.90 -21.86
N GLY A 293 -6.98 6.00 -21.94
CA GLY A 293 -6.26 7.24 -22.28
C GLY A 293 -5.72 7.99 -21.07
N GLU A 294 -5.94 7.52 -19.85
CA GLU A 294 -5.22 8.03 -18.70
C GLU A 294 -3.76 7.57 -18.76
N SER A 295 -2.85 8.53 -18.68
CA SER A 295 -1.45 8.28 -18.37
C SER A 295 -1.35 7.88 -16.89
N ALA A 296 -0.32 7.13 -16.52
CA ALA A 296 0.00 6.95 -15.11
C ALA A 296 0.03 8.33 -14.44
N PRO A 297 -0.64 8.52 -13.30
CA PRO A 297 -0.75 9.83 -12.67
C PRO A 297 0.61 10.40 -12.29
N GLU A 298 0.63 11.73 -12.25
CA GLU A 298 1.81 12.51 -11.95
C GLU A 298 2.37 12.21 -10.54
N ASP A 299 3.68 12.31 -10.47
CA ASP A 299 4.62 12.23 -9.38
C ASP A 299 4.10 12.70 -7.99
N LYS A 300 4.32 11.88 -6.96
CA LYS A 300 4.06 12.20 -5.53
C LYS A 300 4.88 13.39 -4.99
N THR A 301 5.82 13.94 -5.74
CA THR A 301 6.81 14.92 -5.24
C THR A 301 6.25 16.29 -4.86
N GLY A 302 5.01 16.59 -5.27
CA GLY A 302 4.43 17.91 -4.99
C GLY A 302 5.27 19.09 -5.48
N GLY A 303 6.15 18.89 -6.47
CA GLY A 303 7.00 19.92 -7.05
C GLY A 303 8.30 20.19 -6.28
N SER A 304 8.74 19.30 -5.41
CA SER A 304 9.98 19.42 -4.64
C SER A 304 11.24 19.44 -5.51
N GLY A 305 11.14 18.99 -6.77
CA GLY A 305 12.27 18.87 -7.70
C GLY A 305 13.22 17.70 -7.41
N VAL A 306 12.97 16.93 -6.35
CA VAL A 306 13.71 15.70 -6.01
C VAL A 306 12.97 14.52 -6.62
N VAL A 307 13.67 13.73 -7.41
CA VAL A 307 13.10 12.58 -8.11
C VAL A 307 12.81 11.46 -7.08
N PRO A 308 11.57 10.92 -7.02
CA PRO A 308 11.27 9.78 -6.17
C PRO A 308 12.00 8.51 -6.64
N PRO A 309 12.20 7.54 -5.73
CA PRO A 309 12.70 6.23 -6.12
C PRO A 309 11.83 5.60 -7.21
N LYS A 310 12.44 4.85 -8.14
CA LYS A 310 11.73 4.15 -9.23
C LYS A 310 10.66 3.16 -8.74
N GLU A 311 10.77 2.75 -7.48
CA GLU A 311 9.87 1.79 -6.83
C GLU A 311 8.58 2.46 -6.31
N ASN A 312 8.54 3.80 -6.28
CA ASN A 312 7.38 4.55 -5.84
C ASN A 312 6.31 4.57 -6.94
N VAL A 313 5.27 3.80 -6.71
CA VAL A 313 4.28 3.43 -7.71
C VAL A 313 2.95 4.08 -7.40
N HIS A 314 2.29 4.59 -8.43
CA HIS A 314 0.88 5.00 -8.33
C HIS A 314 0.00 3.80 -7.92
N GLN A 315 -0.89 4.06 -6.97
CA GLN A 315 -1.87 3.08 -6.46
C GLN A 315 -3.28 3.68 -6.54
N PRO A 316 -4.34 2.85 -6.50
CA PRO A 316 -5.71 3.34 -6.40
C PRO A 316 -5.87 4.22 -5.15
N GLY A 317 -6.49 5.38 -5.31
CA GLY A 317 -6.58 6.38 -4.25
C GLY A 317 -5.45 7.42 -4.25
N ASP A 318 -4.35 7.17 -4.96
CA ASP A 318 -3.29 8.16 -5.17
C ASP A 318 -3.75 9.26 -6.12
N GLY A 319 -3.43 10.49 -5.78
CA GLY A 319 -3.71 11.64 -6.62
C GLY A 319 -3.82 12.93 -5.84
N TRP A 320 -3.67 14.04 -6.55
CA TRP A 320 -3.80 15.38 -5.97
C TRP A 320 -5.22 15.90 -6.15
N ILE A 321 -5.82 16.36 -5.06
CA ILE A 321 -7.09 17.09 -5.07
C ILE A 321 -6.81 18.57 -4.84
N ASP A 322 -7.30 19.41 -5.75
CA ASP A 322 -7.40 20.83 -5.52
C ASP A 322 -8.49 21.09 -4.49
N CYS A 323 -8.15 21.68 -3.37
CA CYS A 323 -9.07 21.89 -2.27
C CYS A 323 -9.56 23.33 -2.19
N ALA A 324 -10.79 23.53 -1.74
CA ALA A 324 -11.35 24.85 -1.48
C ALA A 324 -10.59 25.65 -0.41
N CYS A 325 -9.72 25.02 0.38
CA CYS A 325 -8.78 25.70 1.27
C CYS A 325 -7.61 26.41 0.54
N GLY A 326 -7.55 26.30 -0.81
CA GLY A 326 -6.52 26.91 -1.64
C GLY A 326 -5.22 26.12 -1.74
N ARG A 327 -5.18 24.89 -1.21
CA ARG A 327 -4.03 23.96 -1.27
C ARG A 327 -4.39 22.73 -2.07
N LYS A 328 -3.38 22.02 -2.56
CA LYS A 328 -3.52 20.66 -3.07
C LYS A 328 -3.30 19.69 -1.92
N HIS A 329 -4.13 18.66 -1.88
CA HIS A 329 -4.01 17.58 -0.92
C HIS A 329 -3.84 16.24 -1.63
N TRP A 330 -3.03 15.38 -1.03
CA TRP A 330 -2.78 14.04 -1.54
C TRP A 330 -3.83 13.05 -1.03
N GLY A 331 -4.29 12.15 -1.92
CA GLY A 331 -5.27 11.10 -1.65
C GLY A 331 -6.67 11.44 -2.18
N LEU A 332 -7.10 10.70 -3.23
CA LEU A 332 -8.42 10.89 -3.86
C LEU A 332 -9.58 10.58 -2.91
N ASN A 333 -9.37 9.66 -1.97
CA ASN A 333 -10.35 9.27 -0.95
C ASN A 333 -10.08 9.93 0.41
N GLY A 334 -9.24 10.97 0.44
CA GLY A 334 -8.69 11.54 1.65
C GLY A 334 -7.40 10.86 2.08
N ALA A 335 -6.88 11.26 3.24
CA ALA A 335 -5.67 10.68 3.82
C ALA A 335 -5.86 10.44 5.32
N SER A 336 -5.04 9.56 5.88
CA SER A 336 -5.12 9.22 7.30
C SER A 336 -3.77 8.74 7.85
N GLY A 337 -3.59 8.87 9.17
CA GLY A 337 -2.37 8.41 9.84
C GLY A 337 -2.61 8.14 11.32
N VAL A 338 -1.70 7.36 11.92
CA VAL A 338 -1.76 7.01 13.35
C VAL A 338 -0.83 7.89 14.17
N LEU A 339 -1.39 8.60 15.13
CA LEU A 339 -0.64 9.22 16.21
C LEU A 339 -0.58 8.22 17.39
N LEU A 340 0.46 7.38 17.36
CA LEU A 340 0.71 6.37 18.37
C LEU A 340 1.45 6.96 19.56
N ALA A 341 0.89 6.78 20.76
CA ALA A 341 1.48 7.24 22.01
C ALA A 341 1.82 6.08 22.96
N ARG A 342 2.86 6.28 23.75
CA ARG A 342 3.27 5.39 24.85
C ARG A 342 2.92 6.02 26.17
N ARG A 343 2.45 5.22 27.10
CA ARG A 343 2.15 5.62 28.47
C ARG A 343 3.19 5.04 29.44
N ASP A 344 3.54 5.82 30.45
CA ASP A 344 4.27 5.28 31.59
C ASP A 344 3.41 4.22 32.30
N PRO A 345 3.92 3.00 32.50
CA PRO A 345 3.13 1.91 33.06
C PRO A 345 2.69 2.11 34.52
N LYS A 346 3.30 3.05 35.26
CA LYS A 346 2.99 3.33 36.67
C LYS A 346 2.04 4.53 36.82
N SER A 347 2.39 5.65 36.16
CA SER A 347 1.58 6.87 36.23
C SER A 347 0.44 6.90 35.21
N GLY A 348 0.55 6.14 34.12
CA GLY A 348 -0.37 6.18 32.98
C GLY A 348 -0.27 7.46 32.15
N GLU A 349 0.70 8.33 32.42
CA GLU A 349 0.90 9.56 31.68
C GLU A 349 1.54 9.29 30.32
N VAL A 350 1.20 10.11 29.32
CA VAL A 350 1.81 10.02 27.98
C VAL A 350 3.25 10.48 28.05
N THR A 351 4.18 9.63 27.63
CA THR A 351 5.63 9.91 27.69
C THR A 351 6.21 10.25 26.33
N SER A 352 5.77 9.55 25.28
CA SER A 352 6.32 9.71 23.92
C SER A 352 5.28 9.35 22.85
N VAL A 353 5.55 9.81 21.64
CA VAL A 353 4.77 9.51 20.43
C VAL A 353 5.70 9.04 19.32
N VAL A 354 5.16 8.23 18.39
CA VAL A 354 5.89 7.84 17.18
C VAL A 354 5.82 8.99 16.18
N MET A 355 6.98 9.42 15.69
CA MET A 355 7.12 10.44 14.67
C MET A 355 7.93 9.92 13.48
N GLN A 356 7.54 10.36 12.29
CA GLN A 356 8.15 10.03 11.00
C GLN A 356 8.91 11.25 10.48
N HIS A 357 10.20 11.10 10.17
CA HIS A 357 10.99 12.06 9.42
C HIS A 357 10.84 11.79 7.93
N ARG A 358 10.06 12.59 7.25
CA ARG A 358 9.63 12.40 5.87
C ARG A 358 10.80 12.51 4.89
N ALA A 359 10.82 11.66 3.89
CA ALA A 359 11.82 11.69 2.82
C ALA A 359 11.90 13.06 2.14
N ALA A 360 13.10 13.47 1.73
CA ALA A 360 13.34 14.78 1.14
C ALA A 360 12.57 15.03 -0.17
N TRP A 361 12.23 13.98 -0.91
CA TRP A 361 11.48 14.07 -2.18
C TRP A 361 9.96 14.18 -1.98
N SER A 362 9.43 13.81 -0.82
CA SER A 362 8.00 13.88 -0.53
C SER A 362 7.50 15.32 -0.34
N ALA A 363 6.19 15.51 -0.36
CA ALA A 363 5.59 16.81 -0.08
C ALA A 363 5.98 17.31 1.32
N GLU A 364 6.47 18.54 1.43
CA GLU A 364 7.10 19.11 2.64
C GLU A 364 8.23 18.21 3.19
N GLY A 365 9.05 17.62 2.31
CA GLY A 365 10.14 16.71 2.68
C GLY A 365 11.12 17.29 3.69
N GLY A 366 11.72 16.41 4.50
CA GLY A 366 12.62 16.79 5.59
C GLY A 366 11.89 17.43 6.78
N THR A 367 10.58 17.21 6.89
CA THR A 367 9.77 17.59 8.06
C THR A 367 9.33 16.36 8.83
N TRP A 368 8.90 16.55 10.08
CA TRP A 368 8.39 15.52 10.95
C TRP A 368 6.87 15.53 10.99
N GLY A 369 6.26 14.37 10.81
CA GLY A 369 4.83 14.11 10.88
C GLY A 369 4.54 12.79 11.58
N ILE A 370 3.33 12.26 11.37
CA ILE A 370 2.95 10.91 11.78
C ILE A 370 2.97 9.98 10.58
N PRO A 371 3.21 8.67 10.75
CA PRO A 371 3.07 7.70 9.69
C PRO A 371 1.65 7.72 9.13
N GLY A 372 1.50 7.76 7.80
CA GLY A 372 0.20 7.81 7.17
C GLY A 372 0.25 8.30 5.73
N GLY A 373 -0.79 7.98 4.97
CA GLY A 373 -0.88 8.24 3.55
C GLY A 373 -2.32 8.28 3.02
N ALA A 374 -2.47 8.06 1.72
CA ALA A 374 -3.76 8.07 1.05
C ALA A 374 -4.63 6.88 1.49
N THR A 375 -5.91 7.13 1.73
CA THR A 375 -6.89 6.06 1.96
C THR A 375 -7.19 5.36 0.64
N ALA A 376 -6.99 4.04 0.58
CA ALA A 376 -7.22 3.24 -0.60
C ALA A 376 -8.73 3.02 -0.85
N ASP A 377 -9.07 2.54 -2.05
CA ASP A 377 -10.45 2.23 -2.40
C ASP A 377 -11.03 1.12 -1.49
N GLY A 378 -12.19 1.39 -0.89
CA GLY A 378 -12.90 0.45 -0.03
C GLY A 378 -12.40 0.39 1.42
N GLU A 379 -11.41 1.20 1.80
CA GLU A 379 -10.97 1.35 3.19
C GLU A 379 -11.75 2.46 3.91
N SER A 380 -12.01 2.27 5.20
CA SER A 380 -12.35 3.37 6.09
C SER A 380 -11.08 4.16 6.44
N PRO A 381 -11.19 5.43 6.88
CA PRO A 381 -10.03 6.21 7.29
C PRO A 381 -9.22 5.58 8.44
N ILE A 382 -9.86 4.80 9.32
CA ILE A 382 -9.17 4.08 10.41
C ILE A 382 -8.37 2.91 9.83
N GLU A 383 -8.96 2.13 8.93
CA GLU A 383 -8.25 1.04 8.25
C GLU A 383 -7.06 1.58 7.44
N GLY A 384 -7.26 2.67 6.69
CA GLY A 384 -6.17 3.32 5.96
C GLY A 384 -5.03 3.77 6.88
N ALA A 385 -5.33 4.42 8.00
CA ALA A 385 -4.32 4.84 8.96
C ALA A 385 -3.53 3.66 9.55
N LEU A 386 -4.22 2.59 9.95
CA LEU A 386 -3.59 1.38 10.50
C LEU A 386 -2.71 0.68 9.47
N ARG A 387 -3.18 0.57 8.23
CA ARG A 387 -2.42 -0.03 7.14
C ARG A 387 -1.15 0.77 6.82
N GLU A 388 -1.27 2.07 6.60
CA GLU A 388 -0.11 2.95 6.32
C GLU A 388 0.92 2.89 7.45
N SER A 389 0.47 2.93 8.71
CA SER A 389 1.37 2.86 9.86
C SER A 389 2.10 1.52 9.97
N TYR A 390 1.46 0.43 9.57
CA TYR A 390 2.12 -0.88 9.49
C TYR A 390 3.15 -0.90 8.37
N GLU A 391 2.78 -0.42 7.19
CA GLU A 391 3.63 -0.46 5.99
C GLU A 391 4.85 0.44 6.10
N GLU A 392 4.65 1.70 6.48
CA GLU A 392 5.73 2.68 6.58
C GLU A 392 6.57 2.56 7.85
N ALA A 393 5.91 2.27 8.98
CA ALA A 393 6.49 2.43 10.31
C ALA A 393 6.63 1.15 11.13
N ASN A 394 6.26 -0.02 10.59
CA ASN A 394 6.27 -1.28 11.33
C ASN A 394 5.43 -1.24 12.62
N ILE A 395 4.34 -0.48 12.62
CA ILE A 395 3.37 -0.43 13.73
C ILE A 395 2.32 -1.50 13.49
N THR A 396 2.47 -2.62 14.19
CA THR A 396 1.56 -3.76 14.04
C THR A 396 0.19 -3.44 14.64
N PRO A 397 -0.94 -3.59 13.90
CA PRO A 397 -2.28 -3.28 14.42
C PRO A 397 -2.64 -4.03 15.70
N GLU A 398 -2.10 -5.25 15.89
CA GLU A 398 -2.32 -6.04 17.11
C GLU A 398 -1.66 -5.46 18.35
N ASP A 399 -0.58 -4.67 18.19
CA ASP A 399 0.19 -4.09 19.29
C ASP A 399 -0.38 -2.78 19.82
N ILE A 400 -1.41 -2.23 19.16
CA ILE A 400 -1.96 -0.92 19.48
C ILE A 400 -3.47 -0.97 19.72
N GLU A 401 -3.94 -0.02 20.52
CA GLU A 401 -5.35 0.21 20.84
C GLU A 401 -5.77 1.57 20.29
N VAL A 402 -6.74 1.59 19.37
CA VAL A 402 -7.34 2.83 18.87
C VAL A 402 -8.34 3.37 19.87
N VAL A 403 -8.12 4.60 20.32
CA VAL A 403 -8.88 5.24 21.42
C VAL A 403 -9.61 6.51 21.00
N GLY A 404 -9.49 6.92 19.76
CA GLY A 404 -10.17 8.09 19.24
C GLY A 404 -9.69 8.46 17.83
N SER A 405 -10.35 9.43 17.22
CA SER A 405 -9.87 10.04 15.98
C SER A 405 -10.24 11.52 15.90
N TYR A 406 -9.49 12.23 15.06
CA TYR A 406 -9.75 13.62 14.71
C TYR A 406 -9.76 13.73 13.18
N ARG A 407 -10.90 14.18 12.62
CA ARG A 407 -11.09 14.38 11.19
C ARG A 407 -11.14 15.87 10.89
N GLU A 408 -10.20 16.35 10.13
CA GLU A 408 -10.23 17.68 9.53
C GLU A 408 -10.92 17.57 8.18
N ASP A 409 -12.17 18.07 8.08
CA ASP A 409 -13.04 17.91 6.93
C ASP A 409 -13.09 19.18 6.09
N HIS A 410 -12.41 19.19 4.96
CA HIS A 410 -12.36 20.28 3.99
C HIS A 410 -13.50 20.20 2.95
N GLY A 411 -14.43 19.24 3.08
CA GLY A 411 -15.48 18.97 2.12
C GLY A 411 -15.06 18.00 1.01
N PRO A 412 -14.30 18.42 -0.02
CA PRO A 412 -13.85 17.50 -1.07
C PRO A 412 -12.75 16.54 -0.60
N TRP A 413 -12.05 16.88 0.45
CA TRP A 413 -10.97 16.09 1.02
C TRP A 413 -10.98 16.17 2.54
N ALA A 414 -10.45 15.16 3.19
CA ALA A 414 -10.28 15.17 4.64
C ALA A 414 -9.03 14.43 5.06
N TYR A 415 -8.41 14.86 6.16
CA TYR A 415 -7.39 14.10 6.85
C TYR A 415 -7.93 13.53 8.16
N THR A 416 -7.64 12.25 8.45
CA THR A 416 -8.05 11.62 9.70
C THR A 416 -6.82 11.20 10.51
N THR A 417 -6.59 11.86 11.64
CA THR A 417 -5.61 11.45 12.64
C THR A 417 -6.26 10.46 13.59
N VAL A 418 -5.72 9.24 13.64
CA VAL A 418 -6.18 8.17 14.53
C VAL A 418 -5.30 8.16 15.77
N PHE A 419 -5.91 8.35 16.96
CA PHE A 419 -5.19 8.28 18.23
C PHE A 419 -5.13 6.83 18.72
N ALA A 420 -3.94 6.37 19.00
CA ALA A 420 -3.72 5.03 19.52
C ALA A 420 -2.70 5.01 20.66
N PHE A 421 -2.84 4.02 21.52
CA PHE A 421 -1.85 3.70 22.54
C PHE A 421 -1.21 2.34 22.28
N GLU A 422 0.08 2.23 22.61
CA GLU A 422 0.75 0.93 22.73
C GLU A 422 0.03 0.11 23.80
N LYS A 423 -0.35 -1.14 23.48
CA LYS A 423 -1.04 -2.03 24.42
C LYS A 423 -0.14 -2.42 25.58
N PRO A 424 -0.68 -2.60 26.79
CA PRO A 424 0.08 -3.11 27.93
C PRO A 424 0.73 -4.46 27.62
N GLY A 425 2.04 -4.57 27.88
CA GLY A 425 2.82 -5.79 27.62
C GLY A 425 3.32 -5.96 26.18
N HIS A 426 2.89 -5.13 25.27
CA HIS A 426 3.42 -5.05 23.89
C HIS A 426 4.57 -4.04 23.81
N ARG A 427 5.41 -4.20 22.80
CA ARG A 427 6.52 -3.27 22.56
C ARG A 427 6.63 -2.97 21.07
N VAL A 428 6.10 -1.85 20.67
CA VAL A 428 6.25 -1.35 19.30
C VAL A 428 7.70 -0.84 19.11
N VAL A 429 8.37 -1.35 18.10
CA VAL A 429 9.69 -0.89 17.66
C VAL A 429 9.51 -0.28 16.26
N PRO A 430 9.25 1.04 16.18
CA PRO A 430 9.03 1.68 14.89
C PRO A 430 10.34 1.71 14.10
N ARG A 431 10.22 1.56 12.79
CA ARG A 431 11.33 1.66 11.85
C ARG A 431 10.80 2.04 10.47
N ALA A 432 11.61 2.74 9.69
CA ALA A 432 11.32 2.97 8.29
C ALA A 432 11.38 1.64 7.52
N ASN A 433 10.30 1.30 6.83
CA ASN A 433 10.19 0.08 6.03
C ASN A 433 10.34 0.36 4.52
N ASP A 434 10.28 1.63 4.12
CA ASP A 434 10.35 2.08 2.74
C ASP A 434 11.19 3.36 2.61
N ASP A 435 11.25 3.89 1.38
CA ASP A 435 12.02 5.11 1.07
C ASP A 435 11.22 6.41 1.33
N GLU A 436 9.97 6.33 1.82
CA GLU A 436 9.14 7.50 2.16
C GLU A 436 9.55 8.14 3.49
N SER A 437 10.35 7.40 4.27
CA SER A 437 10.84 7.82 5.58
C SER A 437 12.36 7.81 5.65
N MET A 438 12.97 8.90 6.13
CA MET A 438 14.40 8.93 6.49
C MET A 438 14.64 8.27 7.85
N GLU A 439 13.68 8.41 8.76
CA GLU A 439 13.76 7.93 10.12
C GLU A 439 12.35 7.84 10.74
N ILE A 440 12.12 6.87 11.61
CA ILE A 440 10.91 6.78 12.42
C ILE A 440 11.31 6.40 13.83
N GLU A 441 10.92 7.23 14.81
CA GLU A 441 11.35 7.05 16.21
C GLU A 441 10.28 7.43 17.22
N TRP A 442 10.47 6.99 18.46
CA TRP A 442 9.75 7.48 19.62
C TRP A 442 10.33 8.82 20.05
N VAL A 443 9.53 9.90 19.98
CA VAL A 443 9.89 11.24 20.41
C VAL A 443 9.17 11.55 21.73
N PRO A 444 9.89 12.05 22.78
CA PRO A 444 9.23 12.54 23.99
C PRO A 444 8.18 13.59 23.65
N ILE A 445 6.99 13.47 24.27
CA ILE A 445 5.83 14.31 23.89
C ILE A 445 6.14 15.82 23.99
N ASP A 446 6.96 16.21 24.95
CA ASP A 446 7.34 17.61 25.17
C ASP A 446 8.45 18.10 24.22
N GLU A 447 9.16 17.20 23.54
CA GLU A 447 10.19 17.52 22.54
C GLU A 447 9.66 17.58 21.10
N VAL A 448 8.42 17.17 20.87
CA VAL A 448 7.81 17.20 19.53
C VAL A 448 7.79 18.63 18.94
N PRO A 449 7.48 19.71 19.71
CA PRO A 449 7.49 21.07 19.17
C PRO A 449 8.88 21.56 18.72
N ASP A 450 9.96 20.94 19.20
CA ASP A 450 11.34 21.30 18.85
C ASP A 450 11.75 20.72 17.48
N ARG A 451 10.96 19.78 16.92
CA ARG A 451 11.18 19.24 15.59
C ARG A 451 10.67 20.18 14.51
N LYS A 452 11.27 20.13 13.32
CA LYS A 452 10.75 20.81 12.15
C LYS A 452 9.47 20.10 11.67
N LEU A 453 8.34 20.41 12.27
CA LEU A 453 7.07 19.74 11.96
C LEU A 453 6.52 20.10 10.60
N LEU A 454 5.85 19.13 9.95
CA LEU A 454 4.93 19.34 8.84
C LEU A 454 3.94 20.45 9.18
N THR A 455 3.57 21.29 8.23
CA THR A 455 2.76 22.49 8.50
C THR A 455 1.44 22.17 9.22
N ALA A 456 0.70 21.15 8.76
CA ALA A 456 -0.53 20.72 9.41
C ALA A 456 -0.26 20.20 10.84
N MET A 457 0.77 19.36 11.00
CA MET A 457 1.14 18.81 12.31
C MET A 457 1.55 19.90 13.30
N ARG A 458 2.28 20.92 12.86
CA ARG A 458 2.65 22.05 13.71
C ARG A 458 1.42 22.82 14.21
N THR A 459 0.43 22.99 13.33
CA THR A 459 -0.83 23.67 13.65
C THR A 459 -1.65 22.89 14.67
N ASP A 460 -1.74 21.58 14.50
CA ASP A 460 -2.63 20.74 15.28
C ASP A 460 -2.00 20.13 16.54
N TRP A 461 -0.67 20.14 16.63
CA TRP A 461 0.04 19.52 17.73
C TRP A 461 -0.44 19.93 19.14
N PRO A 462 -0.67 21.23 19.45
CA PRO A 462 -1.14 21.60 20.78
C PRO A 462 -2.43 20.89 21.19
N ARG A 463 -3.42 20.82 20.28
CA ARG A 463 -4.70 20.13 20.52
C ARG A 463 -4.53 18.61 20.57
N PHE A 464 -3.62 18.03 19.76
CA PHE A 464 -3.36 16.61 19.77
C PHE A 464 -2.66 16.16 21.05
N ALA A 465 -1.68 16.90 21.52
CA ALA A 465 -1.01 16.62 22.79
C ALA A 465 -2.00 16.69 23.97
N GLU A 466 -2.86 17.71 24.02
CA GLU A 466 -3.92 17.81 25.02
C GLU A 466 -4.91 16.63 24.94
N ARG A 467 -5.35 16.28 23.73
CA ARG A 467 -6.27 15.15 23.49
C ARG A 467 -5.67 13.83 23.95
N LEU A 468 -4.42 13.55 23.62
CA LEU A 468 -3.71 12.34 24.07
C LEU A 468 -3.66 12.26 25.59
N ARG A 469 -3.34 13.36 26.26
CA ARG A 469 -3.30 13.43 27.74
C ARG A 469 -4.70 13.19 28.35
N ALA A 470 -5.73 13.76 27.73
CA ALA A 470 -7.12 13.54 28.17
C ALA A 470 -7.56 12.09 28.00
N LEU A 471 -7.27 11.47 26.84
CA LEU A 471 -7.58 10.06 26.58
C LEU A 471 -6.82 9.13 27.53
N ALA A 472 -5.55 9.42 27.83
CA ALA A 472 -4.78 8.65 28.82
C ALA A 472 -5.34 8.78 30.25
N ALA A 473 -5.84 9.95 30.62
CA ALA A 473 -6.48 10.17 31.92
C ALA A 473 -7.81 9.43 32.04
N ALA A 474 -8.63 9.43 30.98
CA ALA A 474 -9.91 8.72 30.95
C ALA A 474 -9.73 7.19 31.12
N ALA A 475 -8.70 6.62 30.45
CA ALA A 475 -8.37 5.20 30.56
C ALA A 475 -7.90 4.76 31.96
N ARG A 476 -7.54 5.69 32.86
CA ARG A 476 -7.20 5.40 34.26
C ARG A 476 -8.45 5.30 35.18
N CYS A 477 -9.55 5.86 34.73
CA CYS A 477 -10.79 5.91 35.52
C CYS A 477 -11.77 4.79 35.16
N SER A 478 -11.53 4.09 34.06
CA SER A 478 -12.27 2.90 33.60
C SER A 478 -11.60 1.60 34.05
#